data_3f75556b32bc0329a352bf52c7aac83d
#
_entry.id   3f75556b32bc0329a352bf52c7aac83d
#
_cell.length_a   1.000
_cell.length_b   1.000
_cell.length_c   1.000
_cell.angle_alpha   90.00
_cell.angle_beta   90.00
_cell.angle_gamma   90.00
#
_symmetry.space_group_name_H-M   'P 1'
#
loop_
_entity.id
_entity.type
_entity.pdbx_description
1 polymer ?
#
loop_
_entity_poly.entity_id
_entity_poly.type
_entity_poly.pdbx_seq_one_letter_code
_entity_poly.pdbx_strand_id
1 'polypeptide(L)'
;TAGLSLPQQMQMSLFSLFALLDKEDRYKIKMQDIIHRRLHALWDNTGFTLVEDPLRAGYYSEIDMLVWAKKFYGDDFVAYLQKTYNPLDVVFRLANETSLVLLNGGGFAGPKWSVRVSLANLNEADYAKIGKSIKRVLDEYAKVWQS
;
A
#
# COMPACT_ATOMS: atom_id res chain seq x y z
N THR A 1 -17.76 -19.97 20.93
CA THR A 1 -17.58 -19.27 19.64
C THR A 1 -18.22 -17.92 19.74
N ALA A 2 -17.43 -16.87 19.71
CA ALA A 2 -17.95 -15.51 19.70
C ALA A 2 -18.61 -15.23 18.34
N GLY A 3 -19.94 -15.21 18.32
CA GLY A 3 -20.72 -14.72 17.19
C GLY A 3 -20.53 -13.21 17.03
N LEU A 4 -20.99 -12.66 15.90
CA LEU A 4 -21.02 -11.21 15.70
C LEU A 4 -21.93 -10.56 16.75
N SER A 5 -21.51 -9.40 17.29
CA SER A 5 -22.33 -8.60 18.18
C SER A 5 -23.61 -8.12 17.46
N LEU A 6 -24.67 -7.82 18.21
CA LEU A 6 -25.91 -7.32 17.64
C LEU A 6 -25.71 -6.08 16.75
N PRO A 7 -24.93 -5.06 17.13
CA PRO A 7 -24.64 -3.92 16.24
C PRO A 7 -23.98 -4.34 14.91
N GLN A 8 -23.05 -5.29 14.93
CA GLN A 8 -22.42 -5.80 13.70
C GLN A 8 -23.43 -6.52 12.81
N GLN A 9 -24.29 -7.36 13.39
CA GLN A 9 -25.35 -8.05 12.64
C GLN A 9 -26.32 -7.05 12.00
N MET A 10 -26.71 -6.01 12.74
CA MET A 10 -27.58 -4.94 12.21
C MET A 10 -26.91 -4.19 11.05
N GLN A 11 -25.65 -3.80 11.19
CA GLN A 11 -24.88 -3.12 10.13
C GLN A 11 -24.79 -3.99 8.88
N MET A 12 -24.45 -5.27 9.03
CA MET A 12 -24.36 -6.20 7.91
C MET A 12 -25.72 -6.39 7.21
N SER A 13 -26.80 -6.51 7.99
CA SER A 13 -28.15 -6.66 7.44
C SER A 13 -28.59 -5.42 6.67
N LEU A 14 -28.36 -4.23 7.22
CA LEU A 14 -28.67 -2.95 6.56
C LEU A 14 -27.84 -2.76 5.29
N PHE A 15 -26.55 -3.08 5.34
CA PHE A 15 -25.67 -2.98 4.16
C PHE A 15 -26.09 -3.97 3.06
N SER A 16 -26.46 -5.20 3.45
CA SER A 16 -26.95 -6.20 2.50
C SER A 16 -28.26 -5.77 1.85
N LEU A 17 -29.20 -5.20 2.64
CA LEU A 17 -30.45 -4.66 2.11
C LEU A 17 -30.18 -3.49 1.15
N PHE A 18 -29.29 -2.58 1.52
CA PHE A 18 -28.86 -1.47 0.65
C PHE A 18 -28.28 -1.99 -0.66
N ALA A 19 -27.39 -2.98 -0.62
CA ALA A 19 -26.79 -3.59 -1.81
C ALA A 19 -27.84 -4.25 -2.72
N LEU A 20 -28.87 -4.92 -2.14
CA LEU A 20 -29.98 -5.50 -2.90
C LEU A 20 -30.86 -4.44 -3.58
N LEU A 21 -30.96 -3.24 -3.02
CA LEU A 21 -31.75 -2.13 -3.56
C LEU A 21 -30.98 -1.32 -4.61
N ASP A 22 -29.65 -1.35 -4.57
CA ASP A 22 -28.77 -0.68 -5.54
C ASP A 22 -28.62 -1.52 -6.82
N LYS A 23 -29.70 -1.61 -7.59
CA LYS A 23 -29.80 -2.46 -8.78
C LYS A 23 -28.82 -2.13 -9.89
N GLU A 24 -28.24 -0.93 -9.88
CA GLU A 24 -27.28 -0.46 -10.87
C GLU A 24 -25.84 -0.48 -10.34
N ASP A 25 -25.61 -1.08 -9.16
CA ASP A 25 -24.29 -1.12 -8.50
C ASP A 25 -23.63 0.26 -8.34
N ARG A 26 -24.41 1.33 -8.26
CA ARG A 26 -23.90 2.73 -8.26
C ARG A 26 -22.91 2.99 -7.12
N TYR A 27 -23.23 2.51 -5.94
CA TYR A 27 -22.33 2.65 -4.78
C TYR A 27 -21.03 1.87 -4.98
N LYS A 28 -21.14 0.63 -5.41
CA LYS A 28 -19.98 -0.25 -5.67
C LYS A 28 -19.06 0.37 -6.72
N ILE A 29 -19.60 0.80 -7.86
CA ILE A 29 -18.83 1.44 -8.93
C ILE A 29 -18.13 2.69 -8.43
N LYS A 30 -18.85 3.54 -7.67
CA LYS A 30 -18.26 4.75 -7.07
C LYS A 30 -17.11 4.45 -6.11
N MET A 31 -17.26 3.41 -5.26
CA MET A 31 -16.21 3.03 -4.32
C MET A 31 -15.00 2.43 -5.03
N GLN A 32 -15.21 1.60 -6.04
CA GLN A 32 -14.14 1.06 -6.88
C GLN A 32 -13.36 2.16 -7.59
N ASP A 33 -14.04 3.14 -8.18
CA ASP A 33 -13.41 4.28 -8.84
C ASP A 33 -12.54 5.10 -7.87
N ILE A 34 -13.02 5.39 -6.67
CA ILE A 34 -12.25 6.10 -5.64
C ILE A 34 -10.98 5.31 -5.28
N ILE A 35 -11.11 4.01 -5.02
CA ILE A 35 -9.97 3.15 -4.66
C ILE A 35 -8.97 3.06 -5.83
N HIS A 36 -9.47 2.95 -7.05
CA HIS A 36 -8.64 2.87 -8.25
C HIS A 36 -7.79 4.14 -8.45
N ARG A 37 -8.40 5.32 -8.36
CA ARG A 37 -7.65 6.59 -8.43
C ARG A 37 -6.59 6.72 -7.34
N ARG A 38 -6.91 6.32 -6.11
CA ARG A 38 -5.96 6.34 -4.98
C ARG A 38 -4.81 5.36 -5.19
N LEU A 39 -5.11 4.19 -5.76
CA LEU A 39 -4.11 3.17 -6.09
C LEU A 39 -3.14 3.69 -7.14
N HIS A 40 -3.65 4.29 -8.22
CA HIS A 40 -2.82 4.95 -9.23
C HIS A 40 -2.00 6.11 -8.65
N ALA A 41 -2.62 6.99 -7.86
CA ALA A 41 -1.92 8.08 -7.21
C ALA A 41 -0.74 7.59 -6.35
N LEU A 42 -0.89 6.45 -5.68
CA LEU A 42 0.20 5.82 -4.93
C LEU A 42 1.30 5.27 -5.87
N TRP A 43 0.92 4.34 -6.76
CA TRP A 43 1.89 3.55 -7.53
C TRP A 43 2.65 4.37 -8.57
N ASP A 44 2.00 5.27 -9.31
CA ASP A 44 2.63 6.11 -10.33
C ASP A 44 3.74 7.00 -9.74
N ASN A 45 3.67 7.28 -8.44
CA ASN A 45 4.68 8.07 -7.73
C ASN A 45 5.78 7.24 -7.04
N THR A 46 5.70 5.91 -7.08
CA THR A 46 6.79 5.01 -6.65
C THR A 46 7.79 4.70 -7.76
N GLY A 47 7.48 5.04 -9.01
CA GLY A 47 8.23 4.65 -10.20
C GLY A 47 7.87 3.27 -10.75
N PHE A 48 6.91 2.56 -10.15
CA PHE A 48 6.34 1.36 -10.73
C PHE A 48 5.15 1.68 -11.63
N THR A 49 5.02 0.94 -12.72
CA THR A 49 3.77 0.89 -13.49
C THR A 49 2.85 -0.14 -12.87
N LEU A 50 1.67 0.27 -12.48
CA LEU A 50 0.65 -0.63 -11.99
C LEU A 50 0.17 -1.52 -13.14
N VAL A 51 0.13 -2.83 -12.91
CA VAL A 51 -0.52 -3.76 -13.84
C VAL A 51 -2.02 -3.76 -13.55
N GLU A 52 -2.82 -3.47 -14.55
CA GLU A 52 -4.28 -3.47 -14.42
C GLU A 52 -4.80 -4.89 -14.13
N ASP A 53 -5.70 -4.97 -13.16
CA ASP A 53 -6.37 -6.21 -12.80
C ASP A 53 -7.83 -5.89 -12.43
N PRO A 54 -8.80 -6.27 -13.27
CA PRO A 54 -10.21 -5.97 -13.06
C PRO A 54 -10.80 -6.65 -11.82
N LEU A 55 -10.13 -7.65 -11.27
CA LEU A 55 -10.57 -8.36 -10.06
C LEU A 55 -9.92 -7.83 -8.78
N ARG A 56 -9.05 -6.82 -8.90
CA ARG A 56 -8.35 -6.25 -7.74
C ARG A 56 -9.31 -5.48 -6.84
N ALA A 57 -9.46 -5.92 -5.59
CA ALA A 57 -10.23 -5.17 -4.58
C ALA A 57 -9.55 -3.83 -4.20
N GLY A 58 -8.22 -3.82 -4.12
CA GLY A 58 -7.42 -2.60 -3.98
C GLY A 58 -7.50 -1.89 -2.63
N TYR A 59 -8.20 -2.40 -1.60
CA TYR A 59 -8.29 -1.73 -0.30
C TYR A 59 -6.95 -1.59 0.43
N TYR A 60 -6.06 -2.53 0.19
CA TYR A 60 -4.69 -2.51 0.68
C TYR A 60 -3.75 -2.72 -0.49
N SER A 61 -2.64 -1.98 -0.46
CA SER A 61 -1.53 -2.18 -1.38
C SER A 61 -0.29 -2.54 -0.59
N GLU A 62 0.46 -3.51 -1.07
CA GLU A 62 1.73 -3.91 -0.50
C GLU A 62 2.83 -3.61 -1.51
N ILE A 63 3.86 -2.91 -1.06
CA ILE A 63 5.00 -2.51 -1.88
C ILE A 63 6.22 -3.25 -1.34
N ASP A 64 6.73 -4.21 -2.12
CA ASP A 64 7.95 -4.94 -1.83
C ASP A 64 9.17 -4.10 -2.24
N MET A 65 9.97 -3.70 -1.25
CA MET A 65 11.14 -2.85 -1.43
C MET A 65 12.27 -3.57 -2.17
N LEU A 66 12.41 -4.88 -2.00
CA LEU A 66 13.45 -5.63 -2.71
C LEU A 66 13.10 -5.82 -4.18
N VAL A 67 11.83 -6.00 -4.51
CA VAL A 67 11.36 -6.01 -5.91
C VAL A 67 11.62 -4.66 -6.56
N TRP A 68 11.38 -3.57 -5.84
CA TRP A 68 11.72 -2.22 -6.31
C TRP A 68 13.22 -2.06 -6.51
N ALA A 69 14.02 -2.41 -5.50
CA ALA A 69 15.48 -2.32 -5.54
C ALA A 69 16.07 -3.12 -6.71
N LYS A 70 15.60 -4.34 -6.91
CA LYS A 70 16.03 -5.20 -8.02
C LYS A 70 15.73 -4.58 -9.38
N LYS A 71 14.52 -4.03 -9.54
CA LYS A 71 14.09 -3.42 -10.81
C LYS A 71 14.95 -2.23 -11.22
N PHE A 72 15.32 -1.37 -10.27
CA PHE A 72 15.99 -0.10 -10.57
C PHE A 72 17.52 -0.15 -10.44
N TYR A 73 18.06 -1.05 -9.60
CA TYR A 73 19.48 -1.08 -9.26
C TYR A 73 20.11 -2.47 -9.36
N GLY A 74 19.34 -3.52 -9.58
CA GLY A 74 19.84 -4.88 -9.78
C GLY A 74 20.04 -5.68 -8.48
N ASP A 75 20.54 -6.91 -8.64
CA ASP A 75 20.66 -7.87 -7.54
C ASP A 75 21.77 -7.49 -6.52
N ASP A 76 22.80 -6.80 -6.95
CA ASP A 76 23.90 -6.34 -6.06
C ASP A 76 23.39 -5.33 -5.02
N PHE A 77 22.51 -4.44 -5.43
CA PHE A 77 21.87 -3.49 -4.51
C PHE A 77 20.93 -4.20 -3.53
N VAL A 78 20.18 -5.21 -4.00
CA VAL A 78 19.36 -6.05 -3.10
C VAL A 78 20.22 -6.74 -2.04
N ALA A 79 21.34 -7.35 -2.45
CA ALA A 79 22.28 -8.01 -1.53
C ALA A 79 22.88 -7.00 -0.52
N TYR A 80 23.23 -5.80 -0.97
CA TYR A 80 23.71 -4.73 -0.11
C TYR A 80 22.65 -4.33 0.94
N LEU A 81 21.40 -4.09 0.55
CA LEU A 81 20.31 -3.74 1.47
C LEU A 81 20.12 -4.81 2.54
N GLN A 82 20.04 -6.08 2.14
CA GLN A 82 19.83 -7.19 3.06
C GLN A 82 20.98 -7.42 4.04
N LYS A 83 22.21 -7.10 3.62
CA LYS A 83 23.40 -7.23 4.45
C LYS A 83 23.57 -6.06 5.42
N THR A 84 23.20 -4.85 5.01
CA THR A 84 23.55 -3.60 5.70
C THR A 84 22.44 -3.12 6.62
N TYR A 85 21.18 -3.36 6.27
CA TYR A 85 20.04 -2.78 6.98
C TYR A 85 19.06 -3.84 7.49
N ASN A 86 18.30 -3.47 8.53
CA ASN A 86 17.17 -4.26 8.99
C ASN A 86 15.93 -4.00 8.11
N PRO A 87 15.06 -4.98 7.82
CA PRO A 87 13.83 -4.78 7.07
C PRO A 87 12.93 -3.65 7.59
N LEU A 88 12.92 -3.40 8.90
CA LEU A 88 12.13 -2.34 9.52
C LEU A 88 12.74 -0.94 9.37
N ASP A 89 13.99 -0.82 8.94
CA ASP A 89 14.67 0.47 8.83
C ASP A 89 13.92 1.43 7.90
N VAL A 90 13.41 0.94 6.78
CA VAL A 90 12.60 1.74 5.83
C VAL A 90 11.37 2.34 6.51
N VAL A 91 10.67 1.56 7.35
CA VAL A 91 9.47 2.03 8.07
C VAL A 91 9.83 3.15 9.05
N PHE A 92 10.92 2.98 9.79
CA PHE A 92 11.41 4.00 10.73
C PHE A 92 11.91 5.25 10.02
N ARG A 93 12.62 5.11 8.91
CA ARG A 93 13.07 6.25 8.10
C ARG A 93 11.89 7.02 7.52
N LEU A 94 10.88 6.34 6.96
CA LEU A 94 9.65 6.99 6.49
C LEU A 94 8.98 7.80 7.61
N ALA A 95 8.87 7.23 8.81
CA ALA A 95 8.28 7.92 9.95
C ALA A 95 9.09 9.16 10.38
N ASN A 96 10.41 9.02 10.52
CA ASN A 96 11.28 10.08 11.02
C ASN A 96 11.50 11.21 10.00
N GLU A 97 11.66 10.85 8.71
CA GLU A 97 12.07 11.82 7.67
C GLU A 97 10.88 12.43 6.93
N THR A 98 9.71 11.76 6.94
CA THR A 98 8.54 12.20 6.18
C THR A 98 7.25 12.29 6.98
N SER A 99 7.28 11.96 8.29
CA SER A 99 6.11 11.84 9.15
C SER A 99 5.08 10.83 8.63
N LEU A 100 5.52 9.87 7.81
CA LEU A 100 4.69 8.84 7.21
C LEU A 100 4.83 7.53 7.98
N VAL A 101 3.80 7.15 8.72
CA VAL A 101 3.75 5.90 9.48
C VAL A 101 3.01 4.85 8.67
N LEU A 102 3.75 3.84 8.19
CA LEU A 102 3.22 2.70 7.45
C LEU A 102 3.41 1.41 8.24
N LEU A 103 2.59 0.41 7.92
CA LEU A 103 2.71 -0.91 8.50
C LEU A 103 3.71 -1.76 7.71
N ASN A 104 4.54 -2.53 8.43
CA ASN A 104 5.40 -3.53 7.81
C ASN A 104 4.57 -4.73 7.32
N GLY A 105 4.77 -5.16 6.08
CA GLY A 105 4.04 -6.29 5.50
C GLY A 105 4.36 -7.63 6.17
N GLY A 106 5.57 -7.81 6.70
CA GLY A 106 5.97 -9.03 7.41
C GLY A 106 5.08 -9.35 8.62
N GLY A 107 4.43 -8.34 9.24
CA GLY A 107 3.43 -8.55 10.28
C GLY A 107 2.09 -9.10 9.78
N PHE A 108 1.88 -9.17 8.47
CA PHE A 108 0.67 -9.62 7.80
C PHE A 108 0.92 -10.79 6.84
N ALA A 109 1.91 -11.62 7.14
CA ALA A 109 2.38 -12.72 6.30
C ALA A 109 2.89 -12.31 4.91
N GLY A 110 3.17 -11.02 4.70
CA GLY A 110 3.83 -10.50 3.49
C GLY A 110 5.35 -10.57 3.57
N PRO A 111 6.06 -10.10 2.54
CA PRO A 111 7.51 -10.02 2.53
C PRO A 111 8.03 -9.16 3.70
N LYS A 112 9.17 -9.55 4.28
CA LYS A 112 9.77 -8.80 5.39
C LYS A 112 10.16 -7.38 5.01
N TRP A 113 10.58 -7.18 3.76
CA TRP A 113 10.98 -5.90 3.19
C TRP A 113 9.84 -5.22 2.44
N SER A 114 8.64 -5.22 3.00
CA SER A 114 7.51 -4.56 2.38
C SER A 114 6.83 -3.58 3.32
N VAL A 115 6.13 -2.63 2.74
CA VAL A 115 5.22 -1.71 3.45
C VAL A 115 3.82 -1.90 2.93
N ARG A 116 2.85 -1.81 3.85
CA ARG A 116 1.44 -1.94 3.56
C ARG A 116 0.74 -0.59 3.70
N VAL A 117 0.01 -0.21 2.66
CA VAL A 117 -0.75 1.04 2.58
C VAL A 117 -2.24 0.74 2.49
N SER A 118 -3.04 1.33 3.39
CA SER A 118 -4.51 1.30 3.28
C SER A 118 -4.97 2.39 2.32
N LEU A 119 -5.81 2.06 1.35
CA LEU A 119 -6.36 3.01 0.38
C LEU A 119 -7.73 3.58 0.77
N ALA A 120 -8.23 3.23 1.97
CA ALA A 120 -9.57 3.60 2.41
C ALA A 120 -9.65 4.99 3.09
N ASN A 121 -8.56 5.50 3.69
CA ASN A 121 -8.65 6.48 4.76
C ASN A 121 -8.23 7.91 4.40
N LEU A 122 -7.47 8.11 3.32
CA LEU A 122 -6.88 9.41 2.96
C LEU A 122 -7.47 9.96 1.66
N ASN A 123 -7.19 11.23 1.38
CA ASN A 123 -7.51 11.84 0.10
C ASN A 123 -6.54 11.38 -0.99
N GLU A 124 -6.95 11.45 -2.25
CA GLU A 124 -6.15 11.02 -3.41
C GLU A 124 -4.76 11.69 -3.46
N ALA A 125 -4.71 13.01 -3.21
CA ALA A 125 -3.45 13.77 -3.19
C ALA A 125 -2.44 13.28 -2.14
N ASP A 126 -2.90 12.68 -1.05
CA ASP A 126 -2.03 12.18 0.02
C ASP A 126 -1.35 10.88 -0.41
N TYR A 127 -2.01 10.04 -1.22
CA TYR A 127 -1.39 8.83 -1.77
C TYR A 127 -0.25 9.13 -2.73
N ALA A 128 -0.36 10.21 -3.52
CA ALA A 128 0.76 10.68 -4.35
C ALA A 128 1.97 11.11 -3.49
N LYS A 129 1.74 11.77 -2.35
CA LYS A 129 2.82 12.12 -1.40
C LYS A 129 3.46 10.88 -0.78
N ILE A 130 2.63 9.87 -0.41
CA ILE A 130 3.11 8.59 0.12
C ILE A 130 4.04 7.92 -0.89
N GLY A 131 3.62 7.77 -2.16
CA GLY A 131 4.44 7.18 -3.22
C GLY A 131 5.78 7.90 -3.40
N LYS A 132 5.77 9.23 -3.45
CA LYS A 132 6.99 10.06 -3.55
C LYS A 132 7.92 9.87 -2.34
N SER A 133 7.37 9.79 -1.13
CA SER A 133 8.16 9.60 0.10
C SER A 133 8.83 8.24 0.12
N ILE A 134 8.11 7.18 -0.27
CA ILE A 134 8.67 5.83 -0.40
C ILE A 134 9.83 5.84 -1.41
N LYS A 135 9.59 6.37 -2.60
CA LYS A 135 10.61 6.47 -3.65
C LYS A 135 11.84 7.23 -3.16
N ARG A 136 11.65 8.38 -2.51
CA ARG A 136 12.76 9.20 -1.99
C ARG A 136 13.64 8.41 -1.03
N VAL A 137 13.06 7.74 -0.04
CA VAL A 137 13.83 6.96 0.94
C VAL A 137 14.60 5.83 0.26
N LEU A 138 14.01 5.17 -0.72
CA LEU A 138 14.70 4.11 -1.47
C LEU A 138 15.83 4.66 -2.34
N ASP A 139 15.63 5.80 -3.00
CA ASP A 139 16.68 6.49 -3.77
C ASP A 139 17.86 6.93 -2.87
N GLU A 140 17.59 7.27 -1.61
CA GLU A 140 18.65 7.65 -0.65
C GLU A 140 19.51 6.43 -0.25
N TYR A 141 18.94 5.25 -0.06
CA TYR A 141 19.74 4.03 0.12
C TYR A 141 20.64 3.75 -1.09
N ALA A 142 20.12 3.96 -2.29
CA ALA A 142 20.89 3.74 -3.52
C ALA A 142 22.05 4.74 -3.65
N LYS A 143 21.86 6.00 -3.26
CA LYS A 143 22.95 7.00 -3.23
C LYS A 143 24.08 6.60 -2.27
N VAL A 144 23.73 6.09 -1.08
CA VAL A 144 24.74 5.60 -0.12
C VAL A 144 25.47 4.38 -0.64
N TRP A 145 24.80 3.49 -1.36
CA TRP A 145 25.43 2.32 -1.97
C TRP A 145 26.40 2.65 -3.10
N GLN A 146 26.12 3.74 -3.84
CA GLN A 146 26.94 4.19 -4.97
C GLN A 146 28.13 5.10 -4.57
N SER A 147 28.16 5.58 -3.31
CA SER A 147 29.23 6.42 -2.77
C SER A 147 30.41 5.61 -2.25
#